data_28776578888432c7925f778b95e7a66e
#
_entry.id   28776578888432c7925f778b95e7a66e
#
_cell.length_a   1.000
_cell.length_b   1.000
_cell.length_c   1.000
_cell.angle_alpha   90.00
_cell.angle_beta   90.00
_cell.angle_gamma   90.00
#
_symmetry.space_group_name_H-M   'P 1'
#
loop_
_entity.id
_entity.type
_entity.pdbx_description
1 polymer ?
#
loop_
_entity_poly.entity_id
_entity_poly.type
_entity_poly.pdbx_seq_one_letter_code
_entity_poly.pdbx_strand_id
1 'polypeptide(L)'
;MKLDRNICYRALQTRDARFDGHFFTAVLTTKIYCRPICPARIPDLQNCLFVPSAAAAHGAGFRPCLRCHPEVAPNLLGRLEPGSTVFDRAMSAIAAGALDDSGVQALADRFAVSDRHLRRLFSEHLGASPVAVAQTRRILFAKQLIDE
;
A
#
# COMPACT_ATOMS: atom_id res chain seq x y z
N MET A 1 -1.20 4.55 -10.75
CA MET A 1 -0.54 3.62 -11.69
C MET A 1 -1.47 2.45 -11.97
N LYS A 2 -1.69 2.17 -13.25
CA LYS A 2 -2.51 1.04 -13.65
C LYS A 2 -1.70 -0.24 -13.59
N LEU A 3 -2.14 -1.21 -12.79
CA LEU A 3 -1.48 -2.51 -12.68
C LEU A 3 -1.98 -3.43 -13.80
N ASP A 4 -1.04 -3.96 -14.59
CA ASP A 4 -1.37 -4.97 -15.58
C ASP A 4 -1.51 -6.33 -14.90
N ARG A 5 -2.69 -6.93 -15.01
CA ARG A 5 -3.05 -8.18 -14.35
C ARG A 5 -2.13 -9.34 -14.74
N ASN A 6 -1.77 -9.43 -16.02
CA ASN A 6 -0.94 -10.52 -16.51
C ASN A 6 0.51 -10.38 -16.05
N ILE A 7 1.03 -9.15 -16.04
CA ILE A 7 2.38 -8.86 -15.55
C ILE A 7 2.47 -9.17 -14.05
N CYS A 8 1.48 -8.71 -13.26
CA CYS A 8 1.44 -8.99 -11.83
C CYS A 8 1.36 -10.49 -11.53
N TYR A 9 0.53 -11.22 -12.26
CA TYR A 9 0.40 -12.66 -12.05
C TYR A 9 1.68 -13.41 -12.40
N ARG A 10 2.35 -13.02 -13.47
CA ARG A 10 3.65 -13.60 -13.84
C ARG A 10 4.70 -13.33 -12.75
N ALA A 11 4.74 -12.13 -12.23
CA ALA A 11 5.64 -11.76 -11.12
C ALA A 11 5.34 -12.60 -9.88
N LEU A 12 4.07 -12.86 -9.58
CA LEU A 12 3.64 -13.72 -8.49
C LEU A 12 4.10 -15.17 -8.71
N GLN A 13 3.89 -15.71 -9.90
CA GLN A 13 4.27 -17.09 -10.24
C GLN A 13 5.77 -17.34 -10.10
N THR A 14 6.58 -16.36 -10.46
CA THR A 14 8.04 -16.43 -10.39
C THR A 14 8.60 -15.91 -9.06
N ARG A 15 7.75 -15.43 -8.18
CA ARG A 15 8.14 -14.78 -6.91
C ARG A 15 9.24 -13.73 -7.13
N ASP A 16 9.00 -12.85 -8.10
CA ASP A 16 9.99 -11.88 -8.56
C ASP A 16 10.16 -10.75 -7.53
N ALA A 17 11.31 -10.76 -6.85
CA ALA A 17 11.62 -9.78 -5.80
C ALA A 17 11.68 -8.34 -6.31
N ARG A 18 11.89 -8.12 -7.61
CA ARG A 18 11.90 -6.78 -8.20
C ARG A 18 10.55 -6.08 -8.09
N PHE A 19 9.47 -6.85 -8.00
CA PHE A 19 8.11 -6.34 -7.85
C PHE A 19 7.67 -6.18 -6.39
N ASP A 20 8.48 -6.62 -5.45
CA ASP A 20 8.15 -6.52 -4.03
C ASP A 20 8.01 -5.04 -3.63
N GLY A 21 6.88 -4.68 -3.04
CA GLY A 21 6.55 -3.29 -2.73
C GLY A 21 5.87 -2.51 -3.85
N HIS A 22 5.81 -3.05 -5.08
CA HIS A 22 5.13 -2.41 -6.21
C HIS A 22 3.65 -2.74 -6.29
N PHE A 23 3.27 -3.91 -5.83
CA PHE A 23 1.87 -4.32 -5.72
C PHE A 23 1.74 -5.38 -4.63
N PHE A 24 0.50 -5.64 -4.22
CA PHE A 24 0.14 -6.76 -3.36
C PHE A 24 -0.92 -7.60 -4.04
N THR A 25 -0.91 -8.90 -3.75
CA THR A 25 -1.92 -9.84 -4.25
C THR A 25 -2.93 -10.09 -3.15
N ALA A 26 -4.16 -9.64 -3.36
CA ALA A 26 -5.28 -9.89 -2.47
C ALA A 26 -6.03 -11.14 -2.95
N VAL A 27 -6.09 -12.17 -2.11
CA VAL A 27 -6.66 -13.46 -2.46
C VAL A 27 -8.12 -13.49 -2.04
N LEU A 28 -9.03 -13.57 -3.02
CA LEU A 28 -10.47 -13.45 -2.80
C LEU A 28 -11.04 -14.54 -1.90
N THR A 29 -10.47 -15.75 -1.96
CA THR A 29 -10.97 -16.90 -1.20
C THR A 29 -10.61 -16.85 0.28
N THR A 30 -9.45 -16.29 0.62
CA THR A 30 -8.94 -16.24 2.00
C THR A 30 -9.09 -14.88 2.66
N LYS A 31 -9.32 -13.83 1.87
CA LYS A 31 -9.32 -12.42 2.31
C LYS A 31 -7.97 -11.99 2.91
N ILE A 32 -6.90 -12.59 2.41
CA ILE A 32 -5.52 -12.28 2.81
C ILE A 32 -4.80 -11.62 1.64
N TYR A 33 -4.00 -10.58 1.90
CA TYR A 33 -3.11 -10.02 0.88
C TYR A 33 -1.65 -10.35 1.18
N CYS A 34 -0.90 -10.60 0.12
CA CYS A 34 0.47 -11.10 0.18
C CYS A 34 1.41 -10.25 -0.67
N ARG A 35 2.69 -10.30 -0.32
CA ARG A 35 3.78 -9.80 -1.17
C ARG A 35 3.95 -10.71 -2.39
N PRO A 36 4.51 -10.21 -3.52
CA PRO A 36 4.79 -11.08 -4.69
C PRO A 36 5.71 -12.25 -4.37
N ILE A 37 6.57 -12.11 -3.35
CA ILE A 37 7.55 -13.13 -2.95
C ILE A 37 7.02 -14.11 -1.90
N CYS A 38 5.74 -14.07 -1.58
CA CYS A 38 5.15 -14.93 -0.56
C CYS A 38 5.42 -16.41 -0.86
N PRO A 39 5.93 -17.19 0.12
CA PRO A 39 6.23 -18.62 -0.10
C PRO A 39 4.99 -19.52 -0.10
N ALA A 40 3.80 -18.97 0.20
CA ALA A 40 2.56 -19.73 0.19
C ALA A 40 2.20 -20.21 -1.22
N ARG A 41 1.30 -21.17 -1.30
CA ARG A 41 0.79 -21.65 -2.59
C ARG A 41 0.25 -20.49 -3.43
N ILE A 42 0.63 -20.47 -4.71
CA ILE A 42 0.18 -19.45 -5.65
C ILE A 42 -1.30 -19.69 -5.97
N PRO A 43 -2.17 -18.70 -5.73
CA PRO A 43 -3.61 -18.85 -6.02
C PRO A 43 -3.87 -18.81 -7.53
N ASP A 44 -5.02 -19.35 -7.94
CA ASP A 44 -5.45 -19.23 -9.32
C ASP A 44 -5.72 -17.77 -9.68
N LEU A 45 -5.43 -17.39 -10.92
CA LEU A 45 -5.58 -16.01 -11.38
C LEU A 45 -6.98 -15.44 -11.11
N GLN A 46 -8.02 -16.25 -11.27
CA GLN A 46 -9.41 -15.82 -11.04
C GLN A 46 -9.67 -15.40 -9.59
N ASN A 47 -8.86 -15.85 -8.65
CA ASN A 47 -8.97 -15.54 -7.23
C ASN A 47 -8.04 -14.41 -6.79
N CYS A 48 -7.30 -13.80 -7.72
CA CYS A 48 -6.35 -12.74 -7.43
C CYS A 48 -6.91 -11.36 -7.77
N LEU A 49 -6.78 -10.44 -6.83
CA LEU A 49 -6.96 -9.01 -7.06
C LEU A 49 -5.61 -8.36 -6.78
N PHE A 50 -5.07 -7.63 -7.76
CA PHE A 50 -3.79 -6.93 -7.58
C PHE A 50 -4.06 -5.48 -7.20
N VAL A 51 -3.47 -5.05 -6.08
CA VAL A 51 -3.68 -3.71 -5.52
C VAL A 51 -2.36 -2.98 -5.36
N PRO A 52 -2.35 -1.65 -5.52
CA PRO A 52 -1.10 -0.87 -5.54
C PRO A 52 -0.50 -0.61 -4.15
N SER A 53 -1.24 -0.86 -3.08
CA SER A 53 -0.77 -0.57 -1.73
C SER A 53 -1.46 -1.45 -0.69
N ALA A 54 -0.83 -1.56 0.48
CA ALA A 54 -1.45 -2.21 1.64
C ALA A 54 -2.74 -1.49 2.05
N ALA A 55 -2.77 -0.15 1.96
CA ALA A 55 -3.97 0.62 2.29
C ALA A 55 -5.14 0.29 1.37
N ALA A 56 -4.89 0.08 0.07
CA ALA A 56 -5.92 -0.36 -0.87
C ALA A 56 -6.44 -1.75 -0.51
N ALA A 57 -5.56 -2.67 -0.10
CA ALA A 57 -5.96 -4.00 0.34
C ALA A 57 -6.83 -3.95 1.60
N HIS A 58 -6.43 -3.17 2.60
CA HIS A 58 -7.21 -2.99 3.83
C HIS A 58 -8.58 -2.37 3.52
N GLY A 59 -8.61 -1.35 2.68
CA GLY A 59 -9.87 -0.70 2.27
C GLY A 59 -10.82 -1.65 1.56
N ALA A 60 -10.31 -2.66 0.87
CA ALA A 60 -11.09 -3.68 0.19
C ALA A 60 -11.45 -4.87 1.10
N GLY A 61 -11.08 -4.84 2.38
CA GLY A 61 -11.46 -5.85 3.36
C GLY A 61 -10.50 -7.02 3.50
N PHE A 62 -9.26 -6.88 3.04
CA PHE A 62 -8.23 -7.92 3.16
C PHE A 62 -7.35 -7.68 4.38
N ARG A 63 -6.81 -8.77 4.93
CA ARG A 63 -5.87 -8.72 6.06
C ARG A 63 -4.47 -9.17 5.64
N PRO A 64 -3.40 -8.71 6.32
CA PRO A 64 -2.03 -9.06 5.95
C PRO A 64 -1.72 -10.53 6.19
N CYS A 65 -0.95 -11.12 5.28
CA CYS A 65 -0.45 -12.49 5.40
C CYS A 65 0.54 -12.62 6.57
N LEU A 66 0.41 -13.67 7.36
CA LEU A 66 1.30 -13.94 8.50
C LEU A 66 2.60 -14.64 8.08
N ARG A 67 2.70 -15.12 6.84
CA ARG A 67 3.88 -15.81 6.33
C ARG A 67 4.86 -14.88 5.64
N CYS A 68 4.38 -13.98 4.78
CA CYS A 68 5.25 -13.07 4.03
C CYS A 68 5.44 -11.70 4.70
N HIS A 69 4.67 -11.40 5.73
CA HIS A 69 4.78 -10.16 6.51
C HIS A 69 4.77 -8.90 5.62
N PRO A 70 3.61 -8.52 5.03
CA PRO A 70 3.54 -7.33 4.17
C PRO A 70 4.06 -6.06 4.83
N GLU A 71 4.04 -5.99 6.17
CA GLU A 71 4.51 -4.83 6.94
C GLU A 71 6.00 -4.55 6.77
N VAL A 72 6.79 -5.52 6.32
CA VAL A 72 8.23 -5.33 6.05
C VAL A 72 8.55 -5.20 4.57
N ALA A 73 7.53 -5.11 3.71
CA ALA A 73 7.73 -4.93 2.28
C ALA A 73 8.43 -3.60 1.98
N PRO A 74 9.33 -3.55 0.99
CA PRO A 74 9.89 -2.29 0.53
C PRO A 74 8.76 -1.36 0.07
N ASN A 75 8.89 -0.06 0.33
CA ASN A 75 7.91 0.94 -0.10
C ASN A 75 6.49 0.60 0.34
N LEU A 76 6.31 0.14 1.57
CA LEU A 76 5.02 -0.30 2.11
C LEU A 76 3.88 0.70 1.85
N LEU A 77 4.16 2.00 1.97
CA LEU A 77 3.19 3.07 1.77
C LEU A 77 3.13 3.56 0.31
N GLY A 78 3.88 2.94 -0.59
CA GLY A 78 4.01 3.35 -1.97
C GLY A 78 5.43 3.78 -2.30
N ARG A 79 5.74 3.79 -3.60
CA ARG A 79 7.08 4.11 -4.08
C ARG A 79 7.35 5.60 -3.93
N LEU A 80 8.43 5.94 -3.19
CA LEU A 80 8.87 7.31 -2.99
C LEU A 80 10.00 7.64 -3.94
N GLU A 81 9.80 8.65 -4.81
CA GLU A 81 10.88 9.31 -5.52
C GLU A 81 11.29 10.52 -4.68
N PRO A 82 12.52 10.59 -4.19
CA PRO A 82 12.90 11.63 -3.23
C PRO A 82 12.63 13.04 -3.72
N GLY A 83 11.74 13.75 -3.07
CA GLY A 83 11.58 15.20 -3.14
C GLY A 83 10.95 15.80 -4.40
N SER A 84 10.46 15.00 -5.36
CA SER A 84 10.11 15.54 -6.67
C SER A 84 8.66 16.00 -6.82
N THR A 85 7.71 15.44 -6.08
CA THR A 85 6.28 15.76 -6.26
C THR A 85 5.57 16.06 -4.94
N VAL A 86 4.40 16.70 -5.03
CA VAL A 86 3.53 16.92 -3.87
C VAL A 86 3.17 15.58 -3.24
N PHE A 87 2.86 14.57 -4.06
CA PHE A 87 2.53 13.24 -3.58
C PHE A 87 3.68 12.65 -2.75
N ASP A 88 4.91 12.67 -3.26
CA ASP A 88 6.07 12.12 -2.57
C ASP A 88 6.34 12.84 -1.24
N ARG A 89 6.22 14.16 -1.23
CA ARG A 89 6.40 14.95 -0.01
C ARG A 89 5.29 14.67 1.03
N ALA A 90 4.05 14.52 0.55
CA ALA A 90 2.93 14.17 1.43
C ALA A 90 3.11 12.77 2.01
N MET A 91 3.58 11.81 1.23
CA MET A 91 3.89 10.45 1.71
C MET A 91 4.98 10.47 2.78
N SER A 92 6.04 11.23 2.56
CA SER A 92 7.11 11.39 3.55
C SER A 92 6.59 12.01 4.84
N ALA A 93 5.71 13.00 4.75
CA ALA A 93 5.08 13.64 5.91
C ALA A 93 4.20 12.65 6.69
N ILE A 94 3.43 11.82 6.00
CA ILE A 94 2.59 10.78 6.63
C ILE A 94 3.49 9.74 7.33
N ALA A 95 4.57 9.32 6.68
CA ALA A 95 5.53 8.40 7.29
C ALA A 95 6.16 8.98 8.56
N ALA A 96 6.30 10.32 8.63
CA ALA A 96 6.79 11.02 9.81
C ALA A 96 5.69 11.33 10.84
N GLY A 97 4.44 10.93 10.61
CA GLY A 97 3.34 11.08 11.56
C GLY A 97 2.41 12.27 11.33
N ALA A 98 2.43 12.89 10.14
CA ALA A 98 1.68 14.15 9.89
C ALA A 98 0.16 14.04 10.08
N LEU A 99 -0.43 12.87 9.88
CA LEU A 99 -1.87 12.65 10.07
C LEU A 99 -2.21 11.97 11.40
N ASP A 100 -1.24 11.83 12.31
CA ASP A 100 -1.51 11.24 13.62
C ASP A 100 -2.30 12.22 14.51
N ASP A 101 -2.01 13.51 14.40
CA ASP A 101 -2.62 14.57 15.23
C ASP A 101 -3.38 15.64 14.43
N SER A 102 -3.37 15.59 13.11
CA SER A 102 -4.00 16.61 12.26
C SER A 102 -4.77 15.97 11.11
N GLY A 103 -5.65 16.78 10.49
CA GLY A 103 -6.48 16.32 9.37
C GLY A 103 -5.82 16.51 8.00
N VAL A 104 -6.50 15.99 6.99
CA VAL A 104 -6.04 16.06 5.59
C VAL A 104 -5.93 17.52 5.10
N GLN A 105 -6.84 18.40 5.54
CA GLN A 105 -6.82 19.81 5.14
C GLN A 105 -5.52 20.49 5.59
N ALA A 106 -5.07 20.23 6.81
CA ALA A 106 -3.81 20.78 7.31
C ALA A 106 -2.61 20.27 6.50
N LEU A 107 -2.64 19.00 6.12
CA LEU A 107 -1.60 18.41 5.27
C LEU A 107 -1.60 19.05 3.88
N ALA A 108 -2.77 19.23 3.28
CA ALA A 108 -2.92 19.88 1.98
C ALA A 108 -2.41 21.33 2.01
N ASP A 109 -2.76 22.08 3.04
CA ASP A 109 -2.31 23.46 3.24
C ASP A 109 -0.79 23.55 3.32
N ARG A 110 -0.16 22.59 3.97
CA ARG A 110 1.30 22.51 4.10
C ARG A 110 2.01 22.45 2.74
N PHE A 111 1.37 21.86 1.73
CA PHE A 111 1.91 21.71 0.38
C PHE A 111 1.24 22.63 -0.64
N ALA A 112 0.45 23.59 -0.18
CA ALA A 112 -0.23 24.59 -1.02
C ALA A 112 -1.13 23.97 -2.11
N VAL A 113 -1.84 22.89 -1.75
CA VAL A 113 -2.83 22.23 -2.62
C VAL A 113 -4.16 22.11 -1.90
N SER A 114 -5.24 21.85 -2.65
CA SER A 114 -6.54 21.59 -2.05
C SER A 114 -6.60 20.17 -1.48
N ASP A 115 -7.45 19.98 -0.46
CA ASP A 115 -7.80 18.66 0.09
C ASP A 115 -8.22 17.71 -1.05
N ARG A 116 -9.11 18.19 -1.93
CA ARG A 116 -9.60 17.38 -3.06
C ARG A 116 -8.47 16.94 -3.98
N HIS A 117 -7.52 17.83 -4.28
CA HIS A 117 -6.38 17.49 -5.14
C HIS A 117 -5.49 16.44 -4.48
N LEU A 118 -5.22 16.60 -3.18
CA LEU A 118 -4.41 15.64 -2.43
C LEU A 118 -5.08 14.25 -2.40
N ARG A 119 -6.37 14.19 -2.13
CA ARG A 119 -7.14 12.93 -2.14
C ARG A 119 -7.11 12.26 -3.50
N ARG A 120 -7.20 13.04 -4.58
CA ARG A 120 -7.13 12.50 -5.95
C ARG A 120 -5.76 11.89 -6.23
N LEU A 121 -4.68 12.56 -5.84
CA LEU A 121 -3.31 12.03 -6.01
C LEU A 121 -3.15 10.69 -5.29
N PHE A 122 -3.62 10.58 -4.06
CA PHE A 122 -3.54 9.34 -3.30
C PHE A 122 -4.38 8.23 -3.91
N SER A 123 -5.58 8.54 -4.38
CA SER A 123 -6.43 7.59 -5.08
C SER A 123 -5.77 7.05 -6.35
N GLU A 124 -5.18 7.93 -7.16
CA GLU A 124 -4.52 7.56 -8.41
C GLU A 124 -3.26 6.72 -8.19
N HIS A 125 -2.45 7.05 -7.18
CA HIS A 125 -1.17 6.37 -6.93
C HIS A 125 -1.31 5.13 -6.05
N LEU A 126 -2.18 5.16 -5.05
CA LEU A 126 -2.25 4.10 -4.03
C LEU A 126 -3.60 3.40 -3.94
N GLY A 127 -4.62 3.89 -4.65
CA GLY A 127 -5.97 3.34 -4.52
C GLY A 127 -6.57 3.53 -3.13
N ALA A 128 -6.12 4.52 -2.37
CA ALA A 128 -6.58 4.79 -1.02
C ALA A 128 -6.46 6.27 -0.67
N SER A 129 -7.24 6.74 0.30
CA SER A 129 -7.17 8.12 0.79
C SER A 129 -5.93 8.34 1.67
N PRO A 130 -5.49 9.59 1.87
CA PRO A 130 -4.39 9.89 2.80
C PRO A 130 -4.64 9.37 4.22
N VAL A 131 -5.87 9.47 4.71
CA VAL A 131 -6.26 8.95 6.04
C VAL A 131 -6.15 7.45 6.08
N ALA A 132 -6.62 6.73 5.04
CA ALA A 132 -6.51 5.27 4.97
C ALA A 132 -5.06 4.82 4.95
N VAL A 133 -4.19 5.52 4.22
CA VAL A 133 -2.75 5.24 4.21
C VAL A 133 -2.14 5.41 5.60
N ALA A 134 -2.45 6.51 6.29
CA ALA A 134 -1.95 6.77 7.64
C ALA A 134 -2.44 5.72 8.65
N GLN A 135 -3.72 5.33 8.57
CA GLN A 135 -4.28 4.30 9.44
C GLN A 135 -3.64 2.94 9.21
N THR A 136 -3.46 2.55 7.94
CA THR A 136 -2.81 1.29 7.59
C THR A 136 -1.36 1.26 8.09
N ARG A 137 -0.63 2.37 7.96
CA ARG A 137 0.73 2.49 8.52
C ARG A 137 0.74 2.19 10.02
N ARG A 138 -0.18 2.78 10.77
CA ARG A 138 -0.26 2.58 12.22
C ARG A 138 -0.61 1.14 12.59
N ILE A 139 -1.57 0.53 11.86
CA ILE A 139 -1.98 -0.85 12.07
C ILE A 139 -0.83 -1.82 11.82
N LEU A 140 -0.11 -1.64 10.71
CA LEU A 140 1.00 -2.52 10.36
C LEU A 140 2.19 -2.32 11.31
N PHE A 141 2.43 -1.11 11.77
CA PHE A 141 3.45 -0.86 12.79
C PHE A 141 3.11 -1.56 14.10
N ALA A 142 1.86 -1.46 14.54
CA ALA A 142 1.39 -2.15 15.75
C ALA A 142 1.51 -3.67 15.61
N LYS A 143 1.16 -4.22 14.44
CA LYS A 143 1.33 -5.64 14.14
C LYS A 143 2.79 -6.07 14.26
N GLN A 144 3.70 -5.29 13.70
CA GLN A 144 5.13 -5.58 13.77
C GLN A 144 5.62 -5.65 15.22
N LEU A 145 5.16 -4.73 16.08
CA LEU A 145 5.51 -4.73 17.50
C LEU A 145 4.98 -5.95 18.25
N ILE A 146 3.81 -6.46 17.85
CA ILE A 146 3.22 -7.64 18.48
C ILE A 146 3.93 -8.92 18.05
N ASP A 147 4.36 -8.98 16.80
CA ASP A 147 5.00 -10.16 16.22
C ASP A 147 6.49 -10.31 16.64
N GLU A 148 7.10 -9.29 17.23
CA GLU A 148 8.44 -9.34 17.81
C GLU A 148 8.41 -9.95 19.21
#